data_78f0d8ddadde9691cc8c7f4472b2fa64
#
_entry.id   78f0d8ddadde9691cc8c7f4472b2fa64
#
_cell.length_a   1.000
_cell.length_b   1.000
_cell.length_c   1.000
_cell.angle_alpha   90.00
_cell.angle_beta   90.00
_cell.angle_gamma   90.00
#
_symmetry.space_group_name_H-M   'P 1'
#
loop_
_entity.id
_entity.type
_entity.pdbx_description
1 polymer ?
#
loop_
_entity_poly.entity_id
_entity_poly.type
_entity_poly.pdbx_seq_one_letter_code
_entity_poly.pdbx_strand_id
1 'polypeptide(L)'
;MSEQKKETPSYRIKHIGIRTDSPEEARQLAVILSALLDLGEVNETPIACWAGSLFEVMNSDARGQRGHVALQTEDVEAAMAHMQAKGVEFDEKSIRRDETGRICFVYLKLELAGFQFHLTT
;
A
#
# COMPACT_ATOMS: atom_id res chain seq x y z
N MET A 1 -33.77 7.78 -11.13
CA MET A 1 -33.21 7.80 -10.90
C MET A 1 -32.46 7.54 -10.71
N SER A 2 -32.18 7.53 -10.80
CA SER A 2 -31.51 7.34 -10.43
C SER A 2 -30.83 7.41 -9.99
N GLU A 3 -30.82 7.53 -9.73
CA GLU A 3 -30.33 7.69 -9.27
C GLU A 3 -29.41 7.54 -8.58
N GLN A 4 -29.44 7.28 -8.22
CA GLN A 4 -28.46 7.17 -7.40
C GLN A 4 -27.59 6.07 -7.65
N LYS A 5 -26.93 6.11 -8.70
CA LYS A 5 -25.94 5.24 -9.02
C LYS A 5 -24.81 5.42 -8.11
N LYS A 6 -24.39 4.44 -7.34
CA LYS A 6 -23.21 4.50 -6.56
C LYS A 6 -22.04 4.63 -7.47
N GLU A 7 -21.20 5.58 -7.22
CA GLU A 7 -19.99 5.71 -8.00
C GLU A 7 -19.05 4.57 -7.73
N THR A 8 -18.38 4.11 -8.75
CA THR A 8 -17.32 3.12 -8.61
C THR A 8 -16.17 3.77 -7.88
N PRO A 9 -15.61 3.13 -6.84
CA PRO A 9 -14.45 3.69 -6.17
C PRO A 9 -13.29 3.89 -7.14
N SER A 10 -12.50 4.92 -6.92
CA SER A 10 -11.31 5.16 -7.71
C SER A 10 -10.08 4.98 -6.84
N TYR A 11 -8.96 4.65 -7.48
CA TYR A 11 -7.75 4.31 -6.77
C TYR A 11 -6.55 5.03 -7.37
N ARG A 12 -5.60 5.37 -6.49
CA ARG A 12 -4.29 5.86 -6.90
C ARG A 12 -3.25 5.02 -6.20
N ILE A 13 -2.11 4.86 -6.82
CA ILE A 13 -0.99 4.22 -6.14
C ILE A 13 -0.38 5.26 -5.21
N LYS A 14 -0.44 4.99 -3.90
CA LYS A 14 0.12 5.90 -2.91
C LYS A 14 1.61 5.65 -2.75
N HIS A 15 2.01 4.40 -2.64
CA HIS A 15 3.41 4.03 -2.65
C HIS A 15 3.53 2.55 -3.02
N ILE A 16 4.75 2.18 -3.39
CA ILE A 16 5.09 0.79 -3.69
C ILE A 16 6.15 0.35 -2.72
N GLY A 17 5.89 -0.76 -2.03
CA GLY A 17 6.86 -1.38 -1.15
C GLY A 17 7.65 -2.40 -1.93
N ILE A 18 8.98 -2.36 -1.80
CA ILE A 18 9.86 -3.31 -2.46
C ILE A 18 10.64 -4.03 -1.39
N ARG A 19 10.58 -5.36 -1.41
CA ARG A 19 11.28 -6.15 -0.40
C ARG A 19 12.70 -6.40 -0.82
N THR A 20 13.64 -6.18 0.11
CA THR A 20 15.04 -6.54 -0.10
C THR A 20 15.47 -7.45 1.04
N ASP A 21 16.73 -7.89 0.99
CA ASP A 21 17.24 -8.87 1.94
C ASP A 21 17.98 -8.24 3.12
N SER A 22 18.28 -6.95 3.06
CA SER A 22 19.07 -6.33 4.11
C SER A 22 18.85 -4.82 4.14
N PRO A 23 19.14 -4.17 5.28
CA PRO A 23 19.08 -2.72 5.35
C PRO A 23 20.01 -2.03 4.36
N GLU A 24 21.19 -2.63 4.12
CA GLU A 24 22.15 -2.05 3.19
C GLU A 24 21.59 -2.05 1.76
N GLU A 25 21.02 -3.18 1.36
CA GLU A 25 20.44 -3.27 0.02
C GLU A 25 19.26 -2.31 -0.13
N ALA A 26 18.44 -2.21 0.91
CA ALA A 26 17.30 -1.29 0.87
C ALA A 26 17.78 0.15 0.71
N ARG A 27 18.83 0.53 1.43
CA ARG A 27 19.36 1.88 1.34
C ARG A 27 19.93 2.17 -0.04
N GLN A 28 20.66 1.21 -0.60
CA GLN A 28 21.24 1.38 -1.92
C GLN A 28 20.15 1.55 -2.97
N LEU A 29 19.12 0.73 -2.91
CA LEU A 29 18.03 0.83 -3.88
C LEU A 29 17.26 2.13 -3.74
N ALA A 30 17.01 2.55 -2.49
CA ALA A 30 16.29 3.81 -2.28
C ALA A 30 17.08 5.00 -2.82
N VAL A 31 18.39 4.99 -2.64
CA VAL A 31 19.25 6.05 -3.18
C VAL A 31 19.19 6.08 -4.71
N ILE A 32 19.25 4.91 -5.32
CA ILE A 32 19.18 4.82 -6.78
C ILE A 32 17.84 5.34 -7.29
N LEU A 33 16.75 4.91 -6.67
CA LEU A 33 15.41 5.33 -7.10
C LEU A 33 15.23 6.83 -6.92
N SER A 34 15.70 7.36 -5.81
CA SER A 34 15.56 8.78 -5.56
C SER A 34 16.36 9.61 -6.56
N ALA A 35 17.55 9.14 -6.90
CA ALA A 35 18.40 9.86 -7.86
C ALA A 35 17.81 9.80 -9.28
N LEU A 36 17.32 8.63 -9.68
CA LEU A 36 16.81 8.47 -11.04
C LEU A 36 15.50 9.21 -11.27
N LEU A 37 14.67 9.30 -10.25
CA LEU A 37 13.32 9.83 -10.39
C LEU A 37 13.14 11.18 -9.72
N ASP A 38 14.23 11.74 -9.18
CA ASP A 38 14.20 13.04 -8.49
C ASP A 38 13.15 13.06 -7.38
N LEU A 39 13.18 12.04 -6.52
CA LEU A 39 12.18 11.92 -5.48
C LEU A 39 12.50 12.67 -4.20
N GLY A 40 13.68 13.29 -4.14
CA GLY A 40 14.08 14.05 -2.96
C GLY A 40 14.84 13.21 -1.95
N GLU A 41 14.53 13.43 -0.69
CA GLU A 41 15.32 12.81 0.36
C GLU A 41 15.05 11.33 0.53
N VAL A 42 16.08 10.64 0.99
CA VAL A 42 15.99 9.24 1.37
C VAL A 42 15.88 9.20 2.89
N ASN A 43 14.84 8.53 3.41
CA ASN A 43 14.59 8.47 4.85
C ASN A 43 14.57 7.04 5.33
N GLU A 44 15.41 6.74 6.31
CA GLU A 44 15.53 5.40 6.85
C GLU A 44 14.66 5.24 8.08
N THR A 45 13.95 4.11 8.18
CA THR A 45 13.20 3.72 9.35
C THR A 45 13.71 2.37 9.82
N PRO A 46 13.26 1.85 10.95
CA PRO A 46 13.72 0.51 11.39
C PRO A 46 13.38 -0.60 10.41
N ILE A 47 12.36 -0.44 9.57
CA ILE A 47 11.91 -1.53 8.70
C ILE A 47 12.10 -1.24 7.21
N ALA A 48 12.47 -0.01 6.85
CA ALA A 48 12.52 0.35 5.44
C ALA A 48 13.41 1.56 5.21
N CYS A 49 13.75 1.78 3.95
CA CYS A 49 14.37 3.01 3.51
C CYS A 49 13.48 3.62 2.44
N TRP A 50 13.01 4.83 2.67
CA TRP A 50 12.08 5.48 1.76
C TRP A 50 12.80 6.31 0.72
N ALA A 51 12.41 6.14 -0.53
CA ALA A 51 12.82 7.04 -1.60
C ALA A 51 11.68 8.03 -1.83
N GLY A 52 11.83 9.21 -1.26
CA GLY A 52 10.75 10.17 -1.20
C GLY A 52 9.58 9.57 -0.46
N SER A 53 8.38 9.79 -0.96
CA SER A 53 7.17 9.19 -0.41
C SER A 53 6.60 8.10 -1.32
N LEU A 54 7.31 7.77 -2.40
CA LEU A 54 6.78 6.87 -3.43
C LEU A 54 7.20 5.42 -3.24
N PHE A 55 8.43 5.18 -2.83
CA PHE A 55 8.92 3.82 -2.67
C PHE A 55 9.35 3.56 -1.24
N GLU A 56 8.73 2.53 -0.65
CA GLU A 56 9.13 2.04 0.66
C GLU A 56 9.97 0.79 0.44
N VAL A 57 11.29 0.94 0.52
CA VAL A 57 12.18 -0.18 0.26
C VAL A 57 12.42 -0.91 1.56
N MET A 58 11.74 -2.06 1.70
CA MET A 58 11.74 -2.81 2.96
C MET A 58 13.07 -3.52 3.16
N ASN A 59 13.53 -3.57 4.40
CA ASN A 59 14.86 -4.10 4.70
C ASN A 59 14.86 -5.44 5.40
N SER A 60 13.69 -6.02 5.62
CA SER A 60 13.58 -7.30 6.33
C SER A 60 12.22 -7.91 6.04
N ASP A 61 11.76 -8.77 6.92
CA ASP A 61 10.47 -9.42 6.75
C ASP A 61 9.37 -8.42 6.57
N ALA A 62 8.70 -8.52 5.46
CA ALA A 62 7.63 -7.62 5.10
C ALA A 62 6.51 -8.44 4.48
N ARG A 63 5.33 -7.87 4.42
CA ARG A 63 4.22 -8.53 3.75
C ARG A 63 4.51 -8.59 2.26
N GLY A 64 4.16 -9.75 1.67
CA GLY A 64 4.38 -9.98 0.27
C GLY A 64 5.78 -10.49 -0.01
N GLN A 65 5.89 -11.46 -0.90
CA GLN A 65 7.19 -12.02 -1.24
C GLN A 65 8.10 -11.00 -1.89
N ARG A 66 7.53 -10.11 -2.68
CA ARG A 66 8.29 -9.10 -3.41
C ARG A 66 8.03 -7.69 -2.91
N GLY A 67 6.93 -7.50 -2.18
CA GLY A 67 6.59 -6.20 -1.65
C GLY A 67 5.10 -6.01 -1.59
N HIS A 68 4.69 -4.74 -1.63
CA HIS A 68 3.28 -4.41 -1.54
C HIS A 68 2.98 -3.16 -2.35
N VAL A 69 1.70 -3.01 -2.68
CA VAL A 69 1.21 -1.82 -3.39
C VAL A 69 0.16 -1.17 -2.50
N ALA A 70 0.38 0.08 -2.17
CA ALA A 70 -0.58 0.86 -1.39
C ALA A 70 -1.52 1.58 -2.33
N LEU A 71 -2.80 1.24 -2.27
CA LEU A 71 -3.83 1.84 -3.10
C LEU A 71 -4.60 2.86 -2.28
N GLN A 72 -4.53 4.11 -2.70
CA GLN A 72 -5.23 5.19 -2.02
C GLN A 72 -6.64 5.33 -2.57
N THR A 73 -7.61 5.44 -1.68
CA THR A 73 -8.99 5.64 -2.06
C THR A 73 -9.65 6.54 -1.01
N GLU A 74 -10.69 7.25 -1.39
CA GLU A 74 -11.32 8.19 -0.48
C GLU A 74 -12.10 7.51 0.62
N ASP A 75 -12.72 6.36 0.32
CA ASP A 75 -13.58 5.67 1.27
C ASP A 75 -13.20 4.19 1.25
N VAL A 76 -12.40 3.79 2.22
CA VAL A 76 -11.90 2.41 2.27
C VAL A 76 -13.07 1.44 2.46
N GLU A 77 -14.07 1.81 3.30
CA GLU A 77 -15.19 0.90 3.52
C GLU A 77 -16.01 0.68 2.25
N ALA A 78 -16.22 1.74 1.47
CA ALA A 78 -16.93 1.60 0.21
C ALA A 78 -16.14 0.75 -0.78
N ALA A 79 -14.82 0.93 -0.81
CA ALA A 79 -13.96 0.14 -1.68
C ALA A 79 -13.97 -1.34 -1.27
N MET A 80 -13.96 -1.61 0.04
CA MET A 80 -14.05 -2.98 0.53
C MET A 80 -15.35 -3.63 0.08
N ALA A 81 -16.47 -2.92 0.22
CA ALA A 81 -17.76 -3.47 -0.18
C ALA A 81 -17.79 -3.76 -1.68
N HIS A 82 -17.23 -2.85 -2.47
CA HIS A 82 -17.17 -3.02 -3.92
C HIS A 82 -16.36 -4.26 -4.30
N MET A 83 -15.21 -4.44 -3.65
CA MET A 83 -14.35 -5.59 -3.93
C MET A 83 -14.94 -6.89 -3.39
N GLN A 84 -15.59 -6.83 -2.21
CA GLN A 84 -16.22 -8.02 -1.65
C GLN A 84 -17.31 -8.55 -2.57
N ALA A 85 -18.02 -7.65 -3.23
CA ALA A 85 -19.03 -8.07 -4.20
C ALA A 85 -18.42 -8.82 -5.37
N LYS A 86 -17.13 -8.67 -5.59
CA LYS A 86 -16.39 -9.39 -6.64
C LYS A 86 -15.66 -10.62 -6.10
N GLY A 87 -15.84 -10.94 -4.82
CA GLY A 87 -15.24 -12.12 -4.23
C GLY A 87 -13.92 -11.91 -3.53
N VAL A 88 -13.49 -10.66 -3.38
CA VAL A 88 -12.22 -10.39 -2.70
C VAL A 88 -12.40 -10.50 -1.20
N GLU A 89 -11.44 -11.13 -0.53
CA GLU A 89 -11.43 -11.24 0.92
C GLU A 89 -10.37 -10.34 1.50
N PHE A 90 -10.63 -9.84 2.71
CA PHE A 90 -9.73 -8.92 3.41
C PHE A 90 -9.21 -9.54 4.69
N ASP A 91 -7.99 -9.16 5.07
CA ASP A 91 -7.38 -9.60 6.31
C ASP A 91 -7.89 -8.69 7.43
N GLU A 92 -8.85 -9.19 8.19
CA GLU A 92 -9.49 -8.39 9.22
C GLU A 92 -8.53 -7.96 10.31
N LYS A 93 -7.47 -8.72 10.52
CA LYS A 93 -6.48 -8.36 11.54
C LYS A 93 -5.65 -7.15 11.13
N SER A 94 -5.64 -6.82 9.85
CA SER A 94 -4.89 -5.66 9.36
C SER A 94 -5.70 -4.38 9.39
N ILE A 95 -6.97 -4.45 9.72
CA ILE A 95 -7.84 -3.27 9.69
C ILE A 95 -7.35 -2.23 10.70
N ARG A 96 -7.27 -0.98 10.22
CA ARG A 96 -7.03 0.17 11.09
C ARG A 96 -8.17 1.16 10.89
N ARG A 97 -8.51 1.81 11.99
CA ARG A 97 -9.61 2.77 11.98
C ARG A 97 -9.08 4.16 12.35
N ASP A 98 -9.71 5.17 11.77
CA ASP A 98 -9.38 6.53 12.12
C ASP A 98 -10.10 6.92 13.42
N GLU A 99 -9.93 8.17 13.84
CA GLU A 99 -10.49 8.62 15.10
C GLU A 99 -12.02 8.67 15.10
N THR A 100 -12.66 8.63 13.94
CA THR A 100 -14.12 8.54 13.86
C THR A 100 -14.62 7.11 13.88
N GLY A 101 -13.71 6.12 13.88
CA GLY A 101 -14.07 4.72 13.86
C GLY A 101 -14.20 4.12 12.48
N ARG A 102 -14.00 4.91 11.44
CA ARG A 102 -14.10 4.38 10.08
C ARG A 102 -12.81 3.67 9.69
N ILE A 103 -12.95 2.63 8.89
CA ILE A 103 -11.78 1.90 8.41
C ILE A 103 -11.01 2.77 7.44
N CYS A 104 -9.73 2.97 7.73
CA CYS A 104 -8.85 3.77 6.89
C CYS A 104 -7.70 2.99 6.28
N PHE A 105 -7.61 1.69 6.57
CA PHE A 105 -6.51 0.85 6.10
C PHE A 105 -6.90 -0.62 6.23
N VAL A 106 -6.63 -1.42 5.21
CA VAL A 106 -6.84 -2.86 5.28
C VAL A 106 -6.07 -3.55 4.16
N TYR A 107 -5.49 -4.72 4.47
CA TYR A 107 -4.86 -5.55 3.45
C TYR A 107 -5.87 -6.50 2.80
N LEU A 108 -5.75 -6.66 1.49
CA LEU A 108 -6.41 -7.75 0.79
C LEU A 108 -5.68 -9.05 1.15
N LYS A 109 -6.42 -10.16 1.20
CA LYS A 109 -5.78 -11.46 1.46
C LYS A 109 -5.01 -11.97 0.27
N LEU A 110 -5.45 -11.65 -0.94
CA LEU A 110 -4.80 -12.20 -2.13
C LEU A 110 -3.44 -11.55 -2.35
N GLU A 111 -2.57 -12.30 -3.00
CA GLU A 111 -1.25 -11.83 -3.38
C GLU A 111 -1.09 -12.04 -4.87
N LEU A 112 -0.69 -11.01 -5.59
CA LEU A 112 -0.56 -11.07 -7.04
C LEU A 112 0.90 -10.86 -7.43
N ALA A 113 1.47 -11.82 -8.15
CA ALA A 113 2.86 -11.76 -8.61
C ALA A 113 3.85 -11.50 -7.47
N GLY A 114 3.52 -11.98 -6.27
CA GLY A 114 4.37 -11.78 -5.11
C GLY A 114 4.12 -10.45 -4.39
N PHE A 115 3.14 -9.66 -4.81
CA PHE A 115 2.83 -8.40 -4.16
C PHE A 115 1.51 -8.49 -3.41
N GLN A 116 1.52 -8.00 -2.19
CA GLN A 116 0.29 -7.80 -1.44
C GLN A 116 -0.24 -6.40 -1.72
N PHE A 117 -1.56 -6.26 -1.61
CA PHE A 117 -2.20 -4.96 -1.86
C PHE A 117 -2.92 -4.52 -0.61
N HIS A 118 -2.87 -3.23 -0.30
CA HIS A 118 -3.72 -2.71 0.77
C HIS A 118 -4.41 -1.44 0.31
N LEU A 119 -5.57 -1.22 0.92
CA LEU A 119 -6.32 0.02 0.73
C LEU A 119 -5.96 0.98 1.83
N THR A 120 -5.87 2.25 1.53
CA THR A 120 -5.59 3.28 2.52
C THR A 120 -6.18 4.61 2.06
N THR A 121 -6.47 5.45 3.03
CA THR A 121 -6.83 6.83 2.71
C THR A 121 -5.61 7.68 2.43
#